data_b88a42ba8c28b6f6a8287b14a1a85da7
#
_entry.id   b88a42ba8c28b6f6a8287b14a1a85da7
#
_cell.length_a   1.000
_cell.length_b   1.000
_cell.length_c   1.000
_cell.angle_alpha   90.00
_cell.angle_beta   90.00
_cell.angle_gamma   90.00
#
_symmetry.space_group_name_H-M   'P 1'
#
loop_
_entity.id
_entity.type
_entity.pdbx_description
1 polymer ?
#
loop_
_entity_poly.entity_id
_entity_poly.type
_entity_poly.pdbx_seq_one_letter_code
_entity_poly.pdbx_strand_id
1 'polypeptide(L)'
;MVELDQFKYRISGYDAQIENIKQSLDLDSKKKRIEELEADMEAPGFWDDPDKSNKAMKELKTLKDSFEGYNSLKSGLEDINTLIEMADEMQDDSLISEIEDEITVFEEKMDSIRTETLLSGEYDKCNAILTLHAGAGGTESCDWCQMLFRMYTRWAEKHGYSTQTIDYLEGDEAGIKSVTIEISGDNAYGHLKSEHGVHRLVRISPFNAAGKRQTSFVSCDVMPDIDEDIDIQINDDDLRIDTYRSSGAGGQHINKTSSAIRITHLATGIVVQCQNERSQHQNKDKAMQMLKAKLYMMKQEENAQKSSDIRGDVKDINFGNQIRSYVLQPYTMVKDHRTNKDIGNAASVLDGNIDPFINAYLNWISTGKKADEE
;
A
#
# COMPACT_ATOMS: atom_id res chain seq x y z
N MET A 1 -16.81 25.45 -33.72
CA MET A 1 -16.36 24.52 -34.78
C MET A 1 -14.89 24.08 -34.58
N VAL A 2 -13.88 24.98 -34.59
CA VAL A 2 -12.47 24.53 -34.38
C VAL A 2 -12.23 23.84 -33.05
N GLU A 3 -12.88 24.31 -31.97
CA GLU A 3 -12.76 23.73 -30.63
C GLU A 3 -13.44 22.37 -30.52
N LEU A 4 -14.60 22.18 -31.13
CA LEU A 4 -15.28 20.87 -31.16
C LEU A 4 -14.49 19.82 -31.93
N ASP A 5 -13.78 20.20 -33.00
CA ASP A 5 -12.89 19.29 -33.74
C ASP A 5 -11.68 18.89 -32.87
N GLN A 6 -11.18 19.79 -32.02
CA GLN A 6 -10.12 19.49 -31.07
C GLN A 6 -10.59 18.48 -30.00
N PHE A 7 -11.82 18.63 -29.48
CA PHE A 7 -12.39 17.67 -28.54
C PHE A 7 -12.60 16.30 -29.20
N LYS A 8 -13.17 16.24 -30.40
CA LYS A 8 -13.31 14.99 -31.16
C LYS A 8 -11.96 14.29 -31.36
N TYR A 9 -10.91 15.06 -31.66
CA TYR A 9 -9.56 14.53 -31.79
C TYR A 9 -9.02 14.01 -30.46
N ARG A 10 -9.18 14.76 -29.35
CA ARG A 10 -8.73 14.40 -27.99
C ARG A 10 -9.34 13.08 -27.54
N ILE A 11 -10.64 12.85 -27.76
CA ILE A 11 -11.35 11.65 -27.32
C ILE A 11 -11.21 10.45 -28.29
N SER A 12 -10.74 10.66 -29.51
CA SER A 12 -10.70 9.62 -30.57
C SER A 12 -9.89 8.36 -30.23
N GLY A 13 -8.99 8.44 -29.23
CA GLY A 13 -8.19 7.31 -28.77
C GLY A 13 -8.74 6.61 -27.50
N TYR A 14 -9.80 7.13 -26.90
CA TYR A 14 -10.24 6.64 -25.58
C TYR A 14 -10.95 5.31 -25.65
N ASP A 15 -11.65 5.00 -26.72
CA ASP A 15 -12.26 3.68 -26.94
C ASP A 15 -11.21 2.56 -26.86
N ALA A 16 -10.05 2.74 -27.51
CA ALA A 16 -8.97 1.78 -27.46
C ALA A 16 -8.35 1.66 -26.07
N GLN A 17 -8.27 2.76 -25.33
CA GLN A 17 -7.73 2.76 -23.96
C GLN A 17 -8.71 2.06 -23.00
N ILE A 18 -10.01 2.29 -23.13
CA ILE A 18 -11.04 1.61 -22.32
C ILE A 18 -11.03 0.09 -22.60
N GLU A 19 -10.86 -0.33 -23.87
CA GLU A 19 -10.77 -1.75 -24.18
C GLU A 19 -9.47 -2.39 -23.62
N ASN A 20 -8.36 -1.66 -23.60
CA ASN A 20 -7.14 -2.11 -22.95
C ASN A 20 -7.32 -2.25 -21.42
N ILE A 21 -8.04 -1.32 -20.79
CA ILE A 21 -8.39 -1.40 -19.36
C ILE A 21 -9.24 -2.65 -19.10
N LYS A 22 -10.24 -2.94 -19.95
CA LYS A 22 -11.08 -4.13 -19.85
C LYS A 22 -10.26 -5.43 -19.88
N GLN A 23 -9.29 -5.50 -20.81
CA GLN A 23 -8.40 -6.66 -20.92
C GLN A 23 -7.47 -6.78 -19.70
N SER A 24 -6.90 -5.66 -19.24
CA SER A 24 -6.02 -5.63 -18.07
C SER A 24 -6.75 -5.99 -16.78
N LEU A 25 -8.02 -5.61 -16.65
CA LEU A 25 -8.88 -5.96 -15.51
C LEU A 25 -9.36 -7.42 -15.53
N ASP A 26 -9.22 -8.13 -16.66
CA ASP A 26 -9.78 -9.49 -16.87
C ASP A 26 -11.24 -9.59 -16.42
N LEU A 27 -12.07 -8.68 -16.95
CA LEU A 27 -13.48 -8.55 -16.53
C LEU A 27 -14.28 -9.83 -16.79
N ASP A 28 -13.91 -10.62 -17.79
CA ASP A 28 -14.62 -11.85 -18.12
C ASP A 28 -14.43 -12.93 -17.03
N SER A 29 -13.22 -13.07 -16.49
CA SER A 29 -12.94 -13.95 -15.35
C SER A 29 -13.58 -13.44 -14.07
N LYS A 30 -13.50 -12.11 -13.83
CA LYS A 30 -14.15 -11.48 -12.67
C LYS A 30 -15.65 -11.67 -12.68
N LYS A 31 -16.30 -11.60 -13.84
CA LYS A 31 -17.75 -11.84 -13.96
C LYS A 31 -18.13 -13.24 -13.52
N LYS A 32 -17.40 -14.24 -13.97
CA LYS A 32 -17.63 -15.64 -13.53
C LYS A 32 -17.44 -15.78 -12.02
N ARG A 33 -16.42 -15.13 -11.48
CA ARG A 33 -16.15 -15.18 -10.05
C ARG A 33 -17.24 -14.50 -9.22
N ILE A 34 -17.82 -13.40 -9.71
CA ILE A 34 -18.99 -12.75 -9.09
C ILE A 34 -20.17 -13.73 -9.05
N GLU A 35 -20.48 -14.39 -10.19
CA GLU A 35 -21.58 -15.36 -10.29
C GLU A 35 -21.38 -16.55 -9.32
N GLU A 36 -20.14 -17.03 -9.17
CA GLU A 36 -19.80 -18.09 -8.20
C GLU A 36 -20.02 -17.62 -6.75
N LEU A 37 -19.49 -16.43 -6.39
CA LEU A 37 -19.64 -15.89 -5.03
C LEU A 37 -21.11 -15.60 -4.68
N GLU A 38 -21.89 -15.09 -5.63
CA GLU A 38 -23.33 -14.87 -5.43
C GLU A 38 -24.08 -16.19 -5.22
N ALA A 39 -23.72 -17.24 -5.99
CA ALA A 39 -24.30 -18.57 -5.80
C ALA A 39 -23.88 -19.19 -4.44
N ASP A 40 -22.63 -19.02 -4.03
CA ASP A 40 -22.15 -19.47 -2.72
C ASP A 40 -22.89 -18.78 -1.57
N MET A 41 -23.19 -17.47 -1.71
CA MET A 41 -23.93 -16.68 -0.70
C MET A 41 -25.40 -17.11 -0.56
N GLU A 42 -25.99 -17.70 -1.61
CA GLU A 42 -27.35 -18.27 -1.57
C GLU A 42 -27.37 -19.69 -0.96
N ALA A 43 -26.22 -20.33 -0.79
CA ALA A 43 -26.15 -21.70 -0.26
C ALA A 43 -26.51 -21.75 1.24
N PRO A 44 -27.26 -22.79 1.70
CA PRO A 44 -27.56 -22.98 3.11
C PRO A 44 -26.29 -23.13 3.96
N GLY A 45 -26.18 -22.36 5.05
CA GLY A 45 -25.03 -22.43 5.96
C GLY A 45 -23.87 -21.50 5.63
N PHE A 46 -23.92 -20.72 4.54
CA PHE A 46 -22.88 -19.75 4.22
C PHE A 46 -22.69 -18.69 5.32
N TRP A 47 -23.77 -18.25 5.93
CA TRP A 47 -23.79 -17.23 6.98
C TRP A 47 -23.45 -17.73 8.37
N ASP A 48 -23.26 -19.05 8.54
CA ASP A 48 -22.90 -19.65 9.83
C ASP A 48 -21.44 -19.41 10.23
N ASP A 49 -20.59 -19.06 9.23
CA ASP A 49 -19.17 -18.69 9.41
C ASP A 49 -18.96 -17.19 9.09
N PRO A 50 -18.89 -16.33 10.14
CA PRO A 50 -18.73 -14.89 9.96
C PRO A 50 -17.44 -14.48 9.23
N ASP A 51 -16.34 -15.18 9.45
CA ASP A 51 -15.05 -14.84 8.84
C ASP A 51 -15.02 -15.15 7.35
N LYS A 52 -15.56 -16.30 6.98
CA LYS A 52 -15.71 -16.70 5.58
C LYS A 52 -16.67 -15.78 4.82
N SER A 53 -17.82 -15.46 5.43
CA SER A 53 -18.83 -14.59 4.81
C SER A 53 -18.31 -13.16 4.65
N ASN A 54 -17.59 -12.59 5.62
CA ASN A 54 -16.98 -11.27 5.53
C ASN A 54 -15.92 -11.21 4.42
N LYS A 55 -15.06 -12.24 4.31
CA LYS A 55 -14.06 -12.31 3.22
C LYS A 55 -14.72 -12.36 1.85
N ALA A 56 -15.75 -13.20 1.68
CA ALA A 56 -16.48 -13.31 0.43
C ALA A 56 -17.22 -12.02 0.06
N MET A 57 -17.82 -11.34 1.03
CA MET A 57 -18.46 -10.03 0.80
C MET A 57 -17.45 -8.95 0.39
N LYS A 58 -16.28 -8.92 1.01
CA LYS A 58 -15.22 -7.98 0.66
C LYS A 58 -14.68 -8.26 -0.76
N GLU A 59 -14.46 -9.54 -1.10
CA GLU A 59 -14.08 -9.95 -2.44
C GLU A 59 -15.14 -9.55 -3.48
N LEU A 60 -16.41 -9.86 -3.23
CA LEU A 60 -17.53 -9.53 -4.11
C LEU A 60 -17.64 -8.02 -4.36
N LYS A 61 -17.51 -7.20 -3.29
CA LYS A 61 -17.52 -5.75 -3.40
C LYS A 61 -16.40 -5.27 -4.32
N THR A 62 -15.15 -5.68 -4.09
CA THR A 62 -13.99 -5.28 -4.91
C THR A 62 -14.17 -5.66 -6.38
N LEU A 63 -14.75 -6.84 -6.66
CA LEU A 63 -15.01 -7.26 -8.04
C LEU A 63 -16.10 -6.42 -8.69
N LYS A 64 -17.18 -6.09 -7.97
CA LYS A 64 -18.27 -5.23 -8.47
C LYS A 64 -17.79 -3.80 -8.71
N ASP A 65 -17.00 -3.24 -7.80
CA ASP A 65 -16.42 -1.89 -7.94
C ASP A 65 -15.57 -1.78 -9.23
N SER A 66 -14.80 -2.83 -9.58
CA SER A 66 -14.06 -2.89 -10.84
C SER A 66 -14.97 -2.88 -12.09
N PHE A 67 -16.12 -3.55 -12.01
CA PHE A 67 -17.13 -3.53 -13.08
C PHE A 67 -17.81 -2.19 -13.22
N GLU A 68 -18.22 -1.61 -12.11
CA GLU A 68 -18.85 -0.29 -12.08
C GLU A 68 -17.91 0.79 -12.61
N GLY A 69 -16.62 0.73 -12.25
CA GLY A 69 -15.59 1.59 -12.77
C GLY A 69 -15.49 1.54 -14.30
N TYR A 70 -15.39 0.32 -14.86
CA TYR A 70 -15.34 0.14 -16.32
C TYR A 70 -16.63 0.64 -17.01
N ASN A 71 -17.81 0.27 -16.51
CA ASN A 71 -19.08 0.69 -17.09
C ASN A 71 -19.25 2.21 -17.04
N SER A 72 -18.79 2.83 -15.97
CA SER A 72 -18.83 4.28 -15.81
C SER A 72 -17.88 5.02 -16.78
N LEU A 73 -16.73 4.44 -17.15
CA LEU A 73 -15.90 4.99 -18.22
C LEU A 73 -16.62 4.89 -19.55
N LYS A 74 -17.21 3.75 -19.86
CA LYS A 74 -17.92 3.56 -21.11
C LYS A 74 -19.09 4.53 -21.26
N SER A 75 -19.93 4.64 -20.22
CA SER A 75 -21.06 5.58 -20.21
C SER A 75 -20.56 7.04 -20.30
N GLY A 76 -19.52 7.42 -19.54
CA GLY A 76 -18.99 8.78 -19.58
C GLY A 76 -18.45 9.17 -20.96
N LEU A 77 -17.82 8.25 -21.69
CA LEU A 77 -17.40 8.53 -23.06
C LEU A 77 -18.60 8.68 -24.01
N GLU A 78 -19.65 7.87 -23.86
CA GLU A 78 -20.90 7.99 -24.63
C GLU A 78 -21.58 9.34 -24.34
N ASP A 79 -21.61 9.78 -23.09
CA ASP A 79 -22.19 11.06 -22.66
C ASP A 79 -21.42 12.25 -23.26
N ILE A 80 -20.08 12.23 -23.22
CA ILE A 80 -19.22 13.25 -23.82
C ILE A 80 -19.45 13.33 -25.34
N ASN A 81 -19.50 12.18 -26.04
CA ASN A 81 -19.80 12.17 -27.48
C ASN A 81 -21.17 12.79 -27.78
N THR A 82 -22.17 12.45 -26.99
CA THR A 82 -23.52 13.00 -27.13
C THR A 82 -23.55 14.52 -26.91
N LEU A 83 -22.83 15.04 -25.91
CA LEU A 83 -22.70 16.48 -25.67
C LEU A 83 -22.02 17.21 -26.83
N ILE A 84 -20.96 16.62 -27.40
CA ILE A 84 -20.27 17.19 -28.56
C ILE A 84 -21.18 17.21 -29.80
N GLU A 85 -21.95 16.15 -30.04
CA GLU A 85 -22.94 16.10 -31.14
C GLU A 85 -24.02 17.14 -30.96
N MET A 86 -24.57 17.30 -29.75
CA MET A 86 -25.59 18.32 -29.43
C MET A 86 -25.04 19.74 -29.65
N ALA A 87 -23.80 20.02 -29.19
CA ALA A 87 -23.16 21.33 -29.38
C ALA A 87 -22.94 21.66 -30.87
N ASP A 88 -22.59 20.65 -31.67
CA ASP A 88 -22.35 20.78 -33.12
C ASP A 88 -23.68 21.04 -33.87
N GLU A 89 -24.74 20.28 -33.54
CA GLU A 89 -26.07 20.44 -34.14
C GLU A 89 -26.73 21.79 -33.81
N MET A 90 -26.65 22.20 -32.51
CA MET A 90 -27.26 23.44 -32.03
C MET A 90 -26.41 24.69 -32.31
N GLN A 91 -25.17 24.53 -32.69
CA GLN A 91 -24.15 25.60 -32.82
C GLN A 91 -24.07 26.45 -31.55
N ASP A 92 -24.12 25.79 -30.38
CA ASP A 92 -24.16 26.42 -29.07
C ASP A 92 -22.80 26.41 -28.40
N ASP A 93 -22.09 27.55 -28.51
CA ASP A 93 -20.77 27.73 -27.89
C ASP A 93 -20.80 27.72 -26.34
N SER A 94 -21.98 27.81 -25.71
CA SER A 94 -22.11 27.78 -24.25
C SER A 94 -21.79 26.41 -23.65
N LEU A 95 -21.89 25.33 -24.46
CA LEU A 95 -21.60 23.96 -24.04
C LEU A 95 -20.09 23.63 -24.06
N ILE A 96 -19.26 24.49 -24.65
CA ILE A 96 -17.81 24.23 -24.79
C ILE A 96 -17.13 24.06 -23.42
N SER A 97 -17.46 24.94 -22.46
CA SER A 97 -16.88 24.86 -21.11
C SER A 97 -17.32 23.59 -20.39
N GLU A 98 -18.60 23.19 -20.53
CA GLU A 98 -19.14 21.98 -19.93
C GLU A 98 -18.48 20.72 -20.52
N ILE A 99 -18.27 20.68 -21.85
CA ILE A 99 -17.57 19.58 -22.52
C ILE A 99 -16.11 19.48 -22.04
N GLU A 100 -15.42 20.61 -21.86
CA GLU A 100 -14.04 20.61 -21.39
C GLU A 100 -13.93 20.10 -19.95
N ASP A 101 -14.84 20.52 -19.09
CA ASP A 101 -14.92 20.06 -17.70
C ASP A 101 -15.22 18.56 -17.64
N GLU A 102 -16.20 18.06 -18.41
CA GLU A 102 -16.55 16.64 -18.49
C GLU A 102 -15.39 15.77 -19.02
N ILE A 103 -14.69 16.23 -20.06
CA ILE A 103 -13.50 15.53 -20.56
C ILE A 103 -12.41 15.46 -19.49
N THR A 104 -12.21 16.53 -18.73
CA THR A 104 -11.20 16.58 -17.67
C THR A 104 -11.54 15.60 -16.54
N VAL A 105 -12.77 15.58 -16.08
CA VAL A 105 -13.26 14.62 -15.07
C VAL A 105 -13.14 13.18 -15.57
N PHE A 106 -13.46 12.96 -16.84
CA PHE A 106 -13.35 11.64 -17.48
C PHE A 106 -11.90 11.15 -17.53
N GLU A 107 -10.96 12.02 -17.93
CA GLU A 107 -9.53 11.68 -17.97
C GLU A 107 -8.98 11.35 -16.59
N GLU A 108 -9.32 12.14 -15.57
CA GLU A 108 -8.93 11.87 -14.18
C GLU A 108 -9.45 10.50 -13.70
N LYS A 109 -10.69 10.17 -14.03
CA LYS A 109 -11.31 8.89 -13.68
C LYS A 109 -10.66 7.72 -14.43
N MET A 110 -10.35 7.91 -15.72
CA MET A 110 -9.67 6.89 -16.52
C MET A 110 -8.27 6.61 -15.99
N ASP A 111 -7.53 7.65 -15.60
CA ASP A 111 -6.20 7.51 -14.99
C ASP A 111 -6.26 6.82 -13.63
N SER A 112 -7.28 7.09 -12.82
CA SER A 112 -7.50 6.40 -11.55
C SER A 112 -7.70 4.89 -11.75
N ILE A 113 -8.63 4.50 -12.63
CA ILE A 113 -8.93 3.09 -12.90
C ILE A 113 -7.71 2.38 -13.55
N ARG A 114 -6.99 3.07 -14.44
CA ARG A 114 -5.74 2.56 -15.00
C ARG A 114 -4.72 2.29 -13.90
N THR A 115 -4.60 3.20 -12.96
CA THR A 115 -3.69 3.04 -11.81
C THR A 115 -4.06 1.83 -10.96
N GLU A 116 -5.34 1.63 -10.67
CA GLU A 116 -5.82 0.46 -9.93
C GLU A 116 -5.47 -0.86 -10.63
N THR A 117 -5.51 -0.89 -11.98
CA THR A 117 -5.13 -2.10 -12.73
C THR A 117 -3.65 -2.46 -12.61
N LEU A 118 -2.80 -1.48 -12.29
CA LEU A 118 -1.36 -1.68 -12.10
C LEU A 118 -1.01 -2.16 -10.69
N LEU A 119 -1.98 -2.10 -9.76
CA LEU A 119 -1.83 -2.55 -8.37
C LEU A 119 -2.15 -4.04 -8.25
N SER A 120 -1.26 -4.89 -8.78
CA SER A 120 -1.43 -6.35 -8.82
C SER A 120 -0.49 -7.10 -7.86
N GLY A 121 0.34 -6.40 -7.10
CA GLY A 121 1.26 -6.98 -6.13
C GLY A 121 0.51 -7.60 -4.93
N GLU A 122 1.10 -8.63 -4.34
CA GLU A 122 0.54 -9.38 -3.20
C GLU A 122 0.12 -8.47 -2.04
N TYR A 123 0.91 -7.41 -1.78
CA TYR A 123 0.71 -6.48 -0.65
C TYR A 123 0.07 -5.16 -1.07
N ASP A 124 -0.23 -4.95 -2.35
CA ASP A 124 -0.73 -3.67 -2.85
C ASP A 124 -2.05 -3.23 -2.19
N LYS A 125 -2.86 -4.18 -1.75
CA LYS A 125 -4.15 -3.94 -1.06
C LYS A 125 -4.02 -3.64 0.43
N CYS A 126 -2.82 -3.75 1.01
CA CYS A 126 -2.59 -3.50 2.42
C CYS A 126 -2.63 -2.01 2.77
N ASN A 127 -2.86 -1.72 4.05
CA ASN A 127 -2.54 -0.43 4.61
C ASN A 127 -1.04 -0.13 4.46
N ALA A 128 -0.64 1.12 4.56
CA ALA A 128 0.75 1.54 4.46
C ALA A 128 1.27 2.06 5.80
N ILE A 129 2.46 1.62 6.18
CA ILE A 129 3.25 2.25 7.25
C ILE A 129 4.33 3.08 6.58
N LEU A 130 4.22 4.41 6.70
CA LEU A 130 5.14 5.37 6.12
C LEU A 130 6.00 6.00 7.20
N THR A 131 7.33 5.86 7.08
CA THR A 131 8.30 6.42 8.03
C THR A 131 9.20 7.43 7.32
N LEU A 132 9.29 8.62 7.88
CA LEU A 132 10.16 9.69 7.42
C LEU A 132 11.30 9.89 8.41
N HIS A 133 12.53 9.98 7.91
CA HIS A 133 13.71 10.31 8.72
C HIS A 133 14.46 11.49 8.10
N ALA A 134 14.69 12.53 8.92
CA ALA A 134 15.54 13.66 8.53
C ALA A 134 16.98 13.18 8.35
N GLY A 135 17.54 13.43 7.15
CA GLY A 135 18.91 13.06 6.80
C GLY A 135 19.87 14.24 6.92
N ALA A 136 20.83 14.34 6.00
CA ALA A 136 21.79 15.42 5.96
C ALA A 136 21.11 16.79 5.75
N GLY A 137 21.41 17.76 6.60
CA GLY A 137 20.86 19.14 6.52
C GLY A 137 20.60 19.81 7.87
N GLY A 138 20.75 19.08 8.99
CA GLY A 138 20.50 19.65 10.34
C GLY A 138 19.04 20.11 10.52
N THR A 139 18.83 21.28 11.12
CA THR A 139 17.49 21.86 11.33
C THR A 139 16.68 21.97 10.04
N GLU A 140 17.33 22.27 8.91
CA GLU A 140 16.69 22.34 7.58
C GLU A 140 16.11 21.01 7.13
N SER A 141 16.78 19.88 7.43
CA SER A 141 16.25 18.55 7.09
C SER A 141 15.08 18.14 7.98
N CYS A 142 15.06 18.60 9.24
CA CYS A 142 13.92 18.40 10.14
C CYS A 142 12.67 19.18 9.67
N ASP A 143 12.85 20.41 9.20
CA ASP A 143 11.76 21.20 8.60
C ASP A 143 11.28 20.56 7.29
N TRP A 144 12.20 20.07 6.45
CA TRP A 144 11.85 19.32 5.25
C TRP A 144 11.04 18.06 5.56
N CYS A 145 11.40 17.33 6.61
CA CYS A 145 10.65 16.16 7.08
C CYS A 145 9.21 16.55 7.47
N GLN A 146 9.02 17.68 8.15
CA GLN A 146 7.71 18.21 8.49
C GLN A 146 6.89 18.58 7.24
N MET A 147 7.53 19.16 6.24
CA MET A 147 6.84 19.49 4.97
C MET A 147 6.36 18.23 4.24
N LEU A 148 7.19 17.17 4.19
CA LEU A 148 6.80 15.89 3.61
C LEU A 148 5.69 15.21 4.40
N PHE A 149 5.77 15.21 5.74
CA PHE A 149 4.70 14.69 6.59
C PHE A 149 3.36 15.36 6.28
N ARG A 150 3.34 16.68 6.19
CA ARG A 150 2.14 17.43 5.79
C ARG A 150 1.66 17.07 4.39
N MET A 151 2.58 16.91 3.43
CA MET A 151 2.26 16.52 2.04
C MET A 151 1.54 15.18 1.99
N TYR A 152 2.08 14.15 2.66
CA TYR A 152 1.47 12.82 2.68
C TYR A 152 0.15 12.77 3.44
N THR A 153 0.04 13.49 4.56
CA THR A 153 -1.22 13.59 5.31
C THR A 153 -2.32 14.22 4.45
N ARG A 154 -2.02 15.29 3.73
CA ARG A 154 -2.98 15.95 2.83
C ARG A 154 -3.36 15.09 1.64
N TRP A 155 -2.39 14.36 1.10
CA TRP A 155 -2.69 13.39 0.05
C TRP A 155 -3.65 12.31 0.54
N ALA A 156 -3.39 11.75 1.72
CA ALA A 156 -4.24 10.75 2.34
C ALA A 156 -5.67 11.29 2.60
N GLU A 157 -5.79 12.51 3.13
CA GLU A 157 -7.10 13.17 3.35
C GLU A 157 -7.88 13.32 2.04
N LYS A 158 -7.22 13.76 0.95
CA LYS A 158 -7.85 13.91 -0.37
C LYS A 158 -8.39 12.60 -0.94
N HIS A 159 -7.73 11.48 -0.63
CA HIS A 159 -8.14 10.14 -1.08
C HIS A 159 -9.07 9.43 -0.08
N GLY A 160 -9.51 10.11 0.98
CA GLY A 160 -10.41 9.52 1.99
C GLY A 160 -9.73 8.46 2.86
N TYR A 161 -8.41 8.40 2.89
CA TYR A 161 -7.66 7.51 3.78
C TYR A 161 -7.64 8.05 5.20
N SER A 162 -7.68 7.14 6.18
CA SER A 162 -7.46 7.49 7.57
C SER A 162 -5.96 7.47 7.88
N THR A 163 -5.50 8.41 8.72
CA THR A 163 -4.10 8.49 9.11
C THR A 163 -3.98 8.43 10.63
N GLN A 164 -3.06 7.60 11.12
CA GLN A 164 -2.73 7.50 12.54
C GLN A 164 -1.22 7.66 12.73
N THR A 165 -0.80 8.60 13.56
CA THR A 165 0.61 8.74 13.92
C THR A 165 0.99 7.69 14.95
N ILE A 166 1.94 6.82 14.62
CA ILE A 166 2.44 5.73 15.48
C ILE A 166 3.60 6.23 16.34
N ASP A 167 4.55 6.95 15.72
CA ASP A 167 5.73 7.48 16.40
C ASP A 167 6.04 8.90 15.89
N TYR A 168 6.51 9.76 16.78
CA TYR A 168 6.80 11.15 16.44
C TYR A 168 7.95 11.69 17.31
N LEU A 169 9.05 12.02 16.65
CA LEU A 169 10.22 12.59 17.30
C LEU A 169 10.49 14.00 16.75
N GLU A 170 10.36 15.00 17.60
CA GLU A 170 10.64 16.40 17.25
C GLU A 170 12.12 16.63 16.94
N GLY A 171 12.38 17.62 16.09
CA GLY A 171 13.74 18.13 15.88
C GLY A 171 14.18 19.01 17.05
N ASP A 172 15.48 19.08 17.30
CA ASP A 172 16.03 19.79 18.47
C ASP A 172 15.70 21.31 18.47
N GLU A 173 15.60 21.94 17.30
CA GLU A 173 15.33 23.37 17.15
C GLU A 173 14.02 23.64 16.41
N ALA A 174 13.70 22.86 15.38
CA ALA A 174 12.49 22.98 14.58
C ALA A 174 12.23 21.70 13.77
N GLY A 175 10.99 21.53 13.34
CA GLY A 175 10.58 20.45 12.46
C GLY A 175 10.54 19.08 13.12
N ILE A 176 10.61 18.02 12.32
CA ILE A 176 10.47 16.62 12.72
C ILE A 176 11.76 15.88 12.39
N LYS A 177 12.35 15.19 13.37
CA LYS A 177 13.52 14.34 13.16
C LYS A 177 13.14 12.98 12.59
N SER A 178 12.06 12.41 13.08
CA SER A 178 11.48 11.16 12.58
C SER A 178 10.00 11.11 12.86
N VAL A 179 9.23 10.56 11.94
CA VAL A 179 7.79 10.31 12.15
C VAL A 179 7.38 9.03 11.43
N THR A 180 6.57 8.23 12.09
CA THR A 180 5.92 7.05 11.51
C THR A 180 4.42 7.23 11.55
N ILE A 181 3.77 7.09 10.40
CA ILE A 181 2.33 7.16 10.24
C ILE A 181 1.80 5.89 9.60
N GLU A 182 0.69 5.42 10.08
CA GLU A 182 -0.14 4.42 9.41
C GLU A 182 -1.15 5.16 8.54
N ILE A 183 -1.28 4.72 7.30
CA ILE A 183 -2.24 5.23 6.32
C ILE A 183 -3.12 4.05 5.92
N SER A 184 -4.37 4.08 6.37
CA SER A 184 -5.30 2.96 6.22
C SER A 184 -6.37 3.28 5.18
N GLY A 185 -6.54 2.36 4.23
CA GLY A 185 -7.52 2.42 3.16
C GLY A 185 -7.16 1.48 2.01
N ASP A 186 -8.07 1.33 1.07
CA ASP A 186 -7.91 0.40 -0.05
C ASP A 186 -6.71 0.79 -0.92
N ASN A 187 -5.79 -0.16 -1.14
CA ASN A 187 -4.57 0.00 -1.93
C ASN A 187 -3.60 1.09 -1.43
N ALA A 188 -3.65 1.48 -0.16
CA ALA A 188 -2.79 2.55 0.38
C ALA A 188 -1.29 2.25 0.18
N TYR A 189 -0.85 1.02 0.47
CA TYR A 189 0.53 0.62 0.22
C TYR A 189 0.87 0.57 -1.28
N GLY A 190 -0.04 0.07 -2.10
CA GLY A 190 0.15 -0.04 -3.55
C GLY A 190 0.46 1.32 -4.20
N HIS A 191 -0.22 2.38 -3.77
CA HIS A 191 0.07 3.74 -4.21
C HIS A 191 1.38 4.28 -3.63
N LEU A 192 1.55 4.17 -2.31
CA LEU A 192 2.65 4.80 -1.59
C LEU A 192 4.00 4.09 -1.75
N LYS A 193 4.05 2.81 -2.18
CA LYS A 193 5.31 2.12 -2.47
C LYS A 193 6.19 2.88 -3.47
N SER A 194 5.58 3.71 -4.33
CA SER A 194 6.27 4.61 -5.26
C SER A 194 7.10 5.68 -4.57
N GLU A 195 6.75 6.03 -3.32
CA GLU A 195 7.39 7.10 -2.57
C GLU A 195 8.61 6.64 -1.74
N HIS A 196 8.86 5.32 -1.72
CA HIS A 196 10.00 4.74 -1.02
C HIS A 196 11.33 5.23 -1.62
N GLY A 197 12.14 5.92 -0.81
CA GLY A 197 13.47 6.40 -1.19
C GLY A 197 13.84 7.76 -0.60
N VAL A 198 14.81 8.43 -1.20
CA VAL A 198 15.35 9.70 -0.68
C VAL A 198 14.75 10.90 -1.43
N HIS A 199 14.18 11.84 -0.68
CA HIS A 199 13.59 13.08 -1.17
C HIS A 199 14.54 14.26 -0.90
N ARG A 200 14.91 14.98 -1.95
CA ARG A 200 15.83 16.12 -1.90
C ARG A 200 15.10 17.44 -2.01
N LEU A 201 15.31 18.34 -1.05
CA LEU A 201 14.85 19.72 -1.12
C LEU A 201 16.01 20.67 -1.45
N VAL A 202 15.76 21.63 -2.34
CA VAL A 202 16.68 22.73 -2.67
C VAL A 202 15.92 24.04 -2.54
N ARG A 203 16.24 24.83 -1.51
CA ARG A 203 15.62 26.14 -1.28
C ARG A 203 16.58 27.13 -0.59
N ILE A 204 16.20 28.39 -0.55
CA ILE A 204 16.82 29.37 0.36
C ILE A 204 16.31 29.04 1.77
N SER A 205 17.26 28.72 2.69
CA SER A 205 16.90 28.28 4.03
C SER A 205 16.34 29.44 4.87
N PRO A 206 15.18 29.27 5.51
CA PRO A 206 14.66 30.27 6.47
C PRO A 206 15.47 30.33 7.77
N PHE A 207 16.29 29.32 8.06
CA PHE A 207 17.13 29.23 9.24
C PHE A 207 18.53 29.82 9.03
N ASN A 208 18.86 30.22 7.80
CA ASN A 208 20.17 30.81 7.47
C ASN A 208 20.06 32.33 7.27
N ALA A 209 20.57 33.11 8.24
CA ALA A 209 20.55 34.57 8.19
C ALA A 209 21.23 35.14 6.91
N ALA A 210 22.16 34.41 6.30
CA ALA A 210 22.85 34.85 5.07
C ALA A 210 22.04 34.57 3.80
N GLY A 211 20.82 34.00 3.88
CA GLY A 211 19.96 33.71 2.75
C GLY A 211 20.57 32.75 1.72
N LYS A 212 21.48 31.88 2.11
CA LYS A 212 22.12 30.90 1.19
C LYS A 212 21.17 29.78 0.83
N ARG A 213 21.24 29.36 -0.44
CA ARG A 213 20.56 28.17 -0.93
C ARG A 213 21.19 26.93 -0.31
N GLN A 214 20.37 26.08 0.28
CA GLN A 214 20.79 24.84 0.93
C GLN A 214 20.09 23.63 0.29
N THR A 215 20.65 22.47 0.52
CA THR A 215 20.13 21.18 0.08
C THR A 215 19.94 20.29 1.30
N SER A 216 18.75 19.72 1.46
CA SER A 216 18.40 18.82 2.55
C SER A 216 17.81 17.54 2.04
N PHE A 217 17.99 16.47 2.77
CA PHE A 217 17.55 15.14 2.42
C PHE A 217 16.69 14.54 3.52
N VAL A 218 15.65 13.84 3.11
CA VAL A 218 14.79 13.02 3.97
C VAL A 218 14.63 11.66 3.31
N SER A 219 14.78 10.58 4.07
CA SER A 219 14.37 9.25 3.62
C SER A 219 12.90 9.04 3.92
N CYS A 220 12.19 8.50 2.96
CA CYS A 220 10.84 7.98 3.08
C CYS A 220 10.91 6.46 2.95
N ASP A 221 10.51 5.75 3.98
CA ASP A 221 10.40 4.31 4.01
C ASP A 221 8.92 3.94 4.02
N VAL A 222 8.49 3.07 3.11
CA VAL A 222 7.10 2.66 2.99
C VAL A 222 7.03 1.14 3.06
N MET A 223 6.29 0.64 4.03
CA MET A 223 6.09 -0.79 4.25
C MET A 223 4.60 -1.12 4.24
N PRO A 224 4.22 -2.32 3.78
CA PRO A 224 2.86 -2.79 3.95
C PRO A 224 2.61 -3.10 5.43
N ASP A 225 1.41 -2.80 5.90
CA ASP A 225 0.93 -3.28 7.18
C ASP A 225 0.46 -4.73 7.02
N ILE A 226 1.29 -5.67 7.47
CA ILE A 226 1.07 -7.12 7.34
C ILE A 226 0.54 -7.69 8.66
N ASP A 227 -0.22 -6.94 9.45
CA ASP A 227 -0.85 -7.48 10.64
C ASP A 227 -1.91 -8.54 10.28
N GLU A 228 -1.44 -9.72 9.89
CA GLU A 228 -2.23 -10.93 10.07
C GLU A 228 -2.25 -11.23 11.56
N ASP A 229 -3.43 -11.21 12.17
CA ASP A 229 -3.67 -11.87 13.46
C ASP A 229 -3.05 -13.26 13.39
N ILE A 230 -1.91 -13.45 14.07
CA ILE A 230 -1.21 -14.74 14.08
C ILE A 230 -2.04 -15.69 14.93
N ASP A 231 -3.16 -16.16 14.39
CA ASP A 231 -3.92 -17.25 14.99
C ASP A 231 -3.24 -18.57 14.68
N ILE A 232 -2.57 -19.13 15.69
CA ILE A 232 -1.92 -20.43 15.57
C ILE A 232 -2.93 -21.50 15.90
N GLN A 233 -3.50 -22.08 14.86
CA GLN A 233 -4.29 -23.30 14.97
C GLN A 233 -3.34 -24.51 14.91
N ILE A 234 -3.30 -25.27 16.01
CA ILE A 234 -2.49 -26.49 16.10
C ILE A 234 -3.45 -27.66 15.94
N ASN A 235 -3.29 -28.42 14.85
CA ASN A 235 -4.03 -29.66 14.65
C ASN A 235 -3.36 -30.79 15.45
N ASP A 236 -4.16 -31.59 16.16
CA ASP A 236 -3.64 -32.73 16.94
C ASP A 236 -2.96 -33.78 16.04
N ASP A 237 -3.35 -33.88 14.78
CA ASP A 237 -2.75 -34.80 13.79
C ASP A 237 -1.32 -34.40 13.39
N ASP A 238 -0.96 -33.13 13.55
CA ASP A 238 0.39 -32.63 13.28
C ASP A 238 1.32 -32.77 14.50
N LEU A 239 0.81 -33.37 15.58
CA LEU A 239 1.56 -33.51 16.82
C LEU A 239 1.95 -34.96 17.08
N ARG A 240 3.22 -35.18 17.35
CA ARG A 240 3.70 -36.40 17.96
C ARG A 240 3.97 -36.16 19.45
N ILE A 241 3.22 -36.86 20.31
CA ILE A 241 3.31 -36.72 21.76
C ILE A 241 3.94 -37.99 22.34
N ASP A 242 5.13 -37.83 22.88
CA ASP A 242 5.89 -38.91 23.52
C ASP A 242 5.89 -38.69 25.03
N THR A 243 5.57 -39.75 25.81
CA THR A 243 5.69 -39.73 27.26
C THR A 243 6.96 -40.43 27.70
N TYR A 244 7.69 -39.87 28.65
CA TYR A 244 8.91 -40.46 29.15
C TYR A 244 9.05 -40.25 30.66
N ARG A 245 10.02 -40.96 31.28
CA ARG A 245 10.29 -40.81 32.68
C ARG A 245 11.15 -39.59 32.94
N SER A 246 10.70 -38.72 33.86
CA SER A 246 11.48 -37.56 34.25
C SER A 246 12.81 -37.97 34.89
N SER A 247 13.91 -37.34 34.50
CA SER A 247 15.25 -37.50 35.07
C SER A 247 15.54 -36.30 36.00
N GLY A 248 15.69 -36.52 37.29
CA GLY A 248 16.03 -35.48 38.25
C GLY A 248 16.27 -36.04 39.66
N ALA A 249 16.90 -35.25 40.53
CA ALA A 249 17.11 -35.58 41.97
C ALA A 249 15.77 -35.55 42.74
N GLY A 250 15.07 -36.70 42.80
CA GLY A 250 13.77 -36.83 43.47
C GLY A 250 13.55 -38.25 43.96
N GLY A 251 12.75 -38.43 45.00
CA GLY A 251 12.49 -39.69 45.67
C GLY A 251 11.83 -40.78 44.80
N GLN A 252 11.62 -41.98 45.33
CA GLN A 252 11.16 -43.20 44.62
C GLN A 252 9.89 -43.03 43.76
N HIS A 253 9.08 -41.97 43.95
CA HIS A 253 7.86 -41.74 43.22
C HIS A 253 8.13 -41.14 41.81
N ILE A 254 9.20 -40.35 41.66
CA ILE A 254 9.56 -39.68 40.37
C ILE A 254 10.11 -40.69 39.34
N ASN A 255 10.76 -41.73 39.83
CA ASN A 255 11.36 -42.76 38.99
C ASN A 255 10.37 -43.84 38.50
N LYS A 256 9.11 -43.87 39.01
CA LYS A 256 8.12 -44.90 38.65
C LYS A 256 7.02 -44.43 37.71
N THR A 257 6.80 -43.11 37.57
CA THR A 257 5.72 -42.56 36.73
C THR A 257 6.28 -41.83 35.53
N SER A 258 5.79 -42.17 34.31
CA SER A 258 6.14 -41.47 33.06
C SER A 258 5.30 -40.17 32.93
N SER A 259 5.59 -39.17 33.78
CA SER A 259 4.86 -37.91 33.82
C SER A 259 5.44 -36.82 32.86
N ALA A 260 6.66 -37.01 32.37
CA ALA A 260 7.25 -36.07 31.44
C ALA A 260 6.68 -36.23 30.03
N ILE A 261 6.44 -35.13 29.37
CA ILE A 261 5.86 -35.02 28.03
C ILE A 261 6.86 -34.35 27.09
N ARG A 262 6.97 -34.91 25.90
CA ARG A 262 7.65 -34.31 24.75
C ARG A 262 6.65 -34.21 23.61
N ILE A 263 6.46 -33.01 23.07
CA ILE A 263 5.65 -32.77 21.89
C ILE A 263 6.56 -32.36 20.75
N THR A 264 6.42 -33.04 19.62
CA THR A 264 7.09 -32.70 18.36
C THR A 264 6.02 -32.28 17.37
N HIS A 265 6.13 -31.05 16.85
CA HIS A 265 5.30 -30.56 15.77
C HIS A 265 5.89 -31.05 14.45
N LEU A 266 5.20 -31.94 13.74
CA LEU A 266 5.73 -32.68 12.58
C LEU A 266 6.04 -31.76 11.40
N ALA A 267 5.22 -30.73 11.17
CA ALA A 267 5.38 -29.82 10.04
C ALA A 267 6.62 -28.90 10.18
N THR A 268 6.92 -28.42 11.40
CA THR A 268 8.05 -27.48 11.63
C THR A 268 9.27 -28.13 12.27
N GLY A 269 9.14 -29.37 12.77
CA GLY A 269 10.19 -30.05 13.51
C GLY A 269 10.46 -29.48 14.91
N ILE A 270 9.64 -28.53 15.41
CA ILE A 270 9.79 -27.93 16.72
C ILE A 270 9.52 -28.98 17.79
N VAL A 271 10.43 -29.10 18.75
CA VAL A 271 10.32 -30.01 19.90
C VAL A 271 10.22 -29.19 21.17
N VAL A 272 9.23 -29.50 21.99
CA VAL A 272 9.06 -28.97 23.34
C VAL A 272 8.94 -30.11 24.33
N GLN A 273 9.42 -29.89 25.56
CA GLN A 273 9.31 -30.89 26.62
C GLN A 273 8.99 -30.23 27.97
N CYS A 274 8.16 -30.87 28.75
CA CYS A 274 7.79 -30.42 30.09
C CYS A 274 7.80 -31.59 31.07
N GLN A 275 8.44 -31.40 32.23
CA GLN A 275 8.55 -32.41 33.30
C GLN A 275 8.39 -31.80 34.69
N ASN A 276 7.96 -30.55 34.81
CA ASN A 276 7.97 -29.80 36.07
C ASN A 276 6.81 -30.17 37.02
N GLU A 277 5.73 -30.69 36.45
CA GLU A 277 4.56 -31.03 37.23
C GLU A 277 4.44 -32.53 37.50
N ARG A 278 3.72 -32.87 38.59
CA ARG A 278 3.47 -34.28 38.97
C ARG A 278 2.43 -34.93 38.06
N SER A 279 1.57 -34.16 37.47
CA SER A 279 0.47 -34.61 36.61
C SER A 279 0.91 -34.58 35.14
N GLN A 280 0.72 -35.70 34.42
CA GLN A 280 0.96 -35.82 32.98
C GLN A 280 0.10 -34.83 32.18
N HIS A 281 -1.15 -34.60 32.57
CA HIS A 281 -2.04 -33.65 31.91
C HIS A 281 -1.51 -32.21 32.03
N GLN A 282 -1.09 -31.79 33.22
CA GLN A 282 -0.54 -30.46 33.45
C GLN A 282 0.76 -30.24 32.64
N ASN A 283 1.59 -31.28 32.54
CA ASN A 283 2.78 -31.20 31.68
C ASN A 283 2.43 -31.12 30.18
N LYS A 284 1.34 -31.80 29.73
CA LYS A 284 0.83 -31.69 28.35
C LYS A 284 0.34 -30.27 28.08
N ASP A 285 -0.48 -29.70 28.95
CA ASP A 285 -1.03 -28.35 28.77
C ASP A 285 0.09 -27.30 28.73
N LYS A 286 1.06 -27.39 29.65
CA LYS A 286 2.25 -26.50 29.61
C LYS A 286 3.11 -26.68 28.33
N ALA A 287 3.32 -27.92 27.90
CA ALA A 287 4.04 -28.19 26.68
C ALA A 287 3.32 -27.64 25.46
N MET A 288 1.98 -27.75 25.41
CA MET A 288 1.16 -27.12 24.36
C MET A 288 1.29 -25.59 24.35
N GLN A 289 1.23 -24.94 25.51
CA GLN A 289 1.47 -23.50 25.63
C GLN A 289 2.86 -23.11 25.16
N MET A 290 3.89 -23.89 25.51
CA MET A 290 5.28 -23.66 25.06
C MET A 290 5.41 -23.85 23.53
N LEU A 291 4.72 -24.84 22.96
CA LEU A 291 4.69 -25.06 21.52
C LEU A 291 4.04 -23.88 20.79
N LYS A 292 2.86 -23.44 21.30
CA LYS A 292 2.14 -22.29 20.74
C LYS A 292 3.00 -21.03 20.76
N ALA A 293 3.70 -20.77 21.88
CA ALA A 293 4.60 -19.63 21.98
C ALA A 293 5.78 -19.72 21.00
N LYS A 294 6.38 -20.90 20.81
CA LYS A 294 7.47 -21.07 19.83
C LYS A 294 7.02 -20.94 18.39
N LEU A 295 5.85 -21.47 18.04
CA LEU A 295 5.25 -21.31 16.70
C LEU A 295 4.94 -19.84 16.43
N TYR A 296 4.42 -19.12 17.44
CA TYR A 296 4.19 -17.67 17.35
C TYR A 296 5.49 -16.90 17.06
N MET A 297 6.56 -17.17 17.80
CA MET A 297 7.86 -16.52 17.56
C MET A 297 8.40 -16.83 16.17
N MET A 298 8.31 -18.08 15.72
CA MET A 298 8.75 -18.47 14.38
C MET A 298 7.96 -17.73 13.30
N LYS A 299 6.63 -17.65 13.44
CA LYS A 299 5.79 -16.93 12.49
C LYS A 299 6.10 -15.43 12.49
N GLN A 300 6.37 -14.86 13.66
CA GLN A 300 6.79 -13.46 13.79
C GLN A 300 8.15 -13.21 13.12
N GLU A 301 9.11 -14.12 13.27
CA GLU A 301 10.40 -14.05 12.58
C GLU A 301 10.26 -14.18 11.06
N GLU A 302 9.40 -15.07 10.57
CA GLU A 302 9.09 -15.19 9.14
C GLU A 302 8.47 -13.92 8.58
N ASN A 303 7.52 -13.30 9.31
CA ASN A 303 6.90 -12.05 8.90
C ASN A 303 7.91 -10.89 8.93
N ALA A 304 8.78 -10.83 9.95
CA ALA A 304 9.85 -9.85 10.01
C ALA A 304 10.86 -10.01 8.85
N GLN A 305 11.20 -11.27 8.48
CA GLN A 305 12.05 -11.55 7.33
C GLN A 305 11.39 -11.12 6.01
N LYS A 306 10.10 -11.45 5.79
CA LYS A 306 9.33 -10.99 4.63
C LYS A 306 9.30 -9.46 4.54
N SER A 307 9.04 -8.77 5.67
CA SER A 307 9.06 -7.31 5.72
C SER A 307 10.44 -6.74 5.37
N SER A 308 11.52 -7.39 5.83
CA SER A 308 12.89 -7.00 5.49
C SER A 308 13.20 -7.22 4.00
N ASP A 309 12.73 -8.33 3.43
CA ASP A 309 12.91 -8.65 2.01
C ASP A 309 12.13 -7.67 1.10
N ILE A 310 10.92 -7.26 1.53
CA ILE A 310 10.09 -6.25 0.84
C ILE A 310 10.75 -4.88 0.92
N ARG A 311 11.32 -4.53 2.09
CA ARG A 311 12.02 -3.26 2.31
C ARG A 311 13.24 -3.11 1.41
N GLY A 312 13.90 -4.22 1.06
CA GLY A 312 15.15 -4.24 0.29
C GLY A 312 16.31 -3.57 1.03
N ASP A 313 17.41 -3.33 0.32
CA ASP A 313 18.57 -2.66 0.87
C ASP A 313 18.26 -1.21 1.22
N VAL A 314 18.37 -0.84 2.48
CA VAL A 314 18.29 0.56 2.95
C VAL A 314 19.47 1.32 2.37
N LYS A 315 19.23 2.09 1.31
CA LYS A 315 20.27 2.90 0.68
C LYS A 315 20.63 4.09 1.57
N ASP A 316 21.91 4.37 1.68
CA ASP A 316 22.39 5.56 2.40
C ASP A 316 21.68 6.85 1.95
N ILE A 317 21.33 7.71 2.92
CA ILE A 317 20.69 9.01 2.68
C ILE A 317 21.74 9.99 2.14
N ASN A 318 22.09 9.85 0.85
CA ASN A 318 23.09 10.67 0.18
C ASN A 318 22.67 11.08 -1.23
N PHE A 319 23.51 11.89 -1.90
CA PHE A 319 23.26 12.44 -3.23
C PHE A 319 23.03 11.39 -4.34
N GLY A 320 23.49 10.15 -4.17
CA GLY A 320 23.40 9.09 -5.18
C GLY A 320 22.05 8.36 -5.22
N ASN A 321 21.26 8.44 -4.16
CA ASN A 321 20.08 7.60 -3.96
C ASN A 321 18.76 8.37 -3.97
N GLN A 322 18.76 9.63 -4.45
CA GLN A 322 17.55 10.46 -4.50
C GLN A 322 16.57 9.94 -5.56
N ILE A 323 15.30 9.76 -5.18
CA ILE A 323 14.22 9.42 -6.11
C ILE A 323 13.59 10.68 -6.70
N ARG A 324 13.43 11.74 -5.87
CA ARG A 324 12.74 12.97 -6.28
C ARG A 324 13.43 14.22 -5.73
N SER A 325 13.51 15.24 -6.56
CA SER A 325 14.06 16.55 -6.19
C SER A 325 12.99 17.61 -6.23
N TYR A 326 12.93 18.41 -5.17
CA TYR A 326 12.05 19.56 -4.99
C TYR A 326 12.89 20.82 -4.99
N VAL A 327 12.78 21.63 -6.03
CA VAL A 327 13.50 22.90 -6.18
C VAL A 327 12.50 24.03 -6.02
N LEU A 328 12.73 24.91 -5.04
CA LEU A 328 11.87 26.06 -4.78
C LEU A 328 12.50 27.38 -5.24
N GLN A 329 13.83 27.45 -5.40
CA GLN A 329 14.57 28.61 -5.89
C GLN A 329 15.80 28.18 -6.73
N PRO A 330 16.17 28.92 -7.81
CA PRO A 330 15.58 30.16 -8.32
C PRO A 330 14.31 29.95 -9.18
N TYR A 331 13.97 28.73 -9.49
CA TYR A 331 12.74 28.32 -10.18
C TYR A 331 12.04 27.24 -9.35
N THR A 332 10.76 27.04 -9.58
CA THR A 332 10.00 25.99 -8.91
C THR A 332 9.89 24.77 -9.84
N MET A 333 10.26 23.60 -9.32
CA MET A 333 10.14 22.33 -10.06
C MET A 333 10.24 21.16 -9.08
N VAL A 334 9.41 20.16 -9.29
CA VAL A 334 9.55 18.84 -8.67
C VAL A 334 9.81 17.83 -9.78
N LYS A 335 10.90 17.06 -9.69
CA LYS A 335 11.27 16.05 -10.68
C LYS A 335 11.54 14.71 -10.04
N ASP A 336 10.89 13.66 -10.54
CA ASP A 336 11.20 12.27 -10.21
C ASP A 336 12.28 11.77 -11.19
N HIS A 337 13.40 11.30 -10.65
CA HIS A 337 14.56 10.88 -11.45
C HIS A 337 14.41 9.47 -12.04
N ARG A 338 13.46 8.68 -11.56
CA ARG A 338 13.21 7.31 -12.03
C ARG A 338 12.39 7.32 -13.31
N THR A 339 11.37 8.17 -13.34
CA THR A 339 10.38 8.26 -14.41
C THR A 339 10.58 9.45 -15.35
N ASN A 340 11.46 10.39 -15.00
CA ASN A 340 11.64 11.71 -15.61
C ASN A 340 10.43 12.64 -15.53
N LYS A 341 9.33 12.24 -14.88
CA LYS A 341 8.16 13.11 -14.67
C LYS A 341 8.55 14.35 -13.90
N ASP A 342 8.16 15.53 -14.39
CA ASP A 342 8.37 16.81 -13.70
C ASP A 342 7.09 17.66 -13.65
N ILE A 343 6.98 18.48 -12.59
CA ILE A 343 5.87 19.39 -12.36
C ILE A 343 6.45 20.74 -11.92
N GLY A 344 6.13 21.81 -12.67
CA GLY A 344 6.60 23.17 -12.36
C GLY A 344 5.99 23.77 -11.09
N ASN A 345 4.75 23.39 -10.74
CA ASN A 345 4.07 23.91 -9.55
C ASN A 345 4.41 23.07 -8.32
N ALA A 346 5.58 23.35 -7.71
CA ALA A 346 6.01 22.66 -6.49
C ALA A 346 5.07 22.88 -5.29
N ALA A 347 4.35 24.00 -5.23
CA ALA A 347 3.41 24.29 -4.14
C ALA A 347 2.21 23.32 -4.18
N SER A 348 1.67 23.02 -5.36
CA SER A 348 0.59 22.05 -5.53
C SER A 348 1.02 20.65 -5.09
N VAL A 349 2.25 20.23 -5.43
CA VAL A 349 2.80 18.93 -5.02
C VAL A 349 2.92 18.85 -3.50
N LEU A 350 3.48 19.88 -2.86
CA LEU A 350 3.61 19.96 -1.39
C LEU A 350 2.25 20.07 -0.68
N ASP A 351 1.19 20.41 -1.40
CA ASP A 351 -0.19 20.40 -0.92
C ASP A 351 -0.91 19.05 -1.14
N GLY A 352 -0.15 18.02 -1.50
CA GLY A 352 -0.62 16.64 -1.61
C GLY A 352 -1.00 16.20 -3.03
N ASN A 353 -0.68 16.96 -4.09
CA ASN A 353 -0.92 16.52 -5.48
C ASN A 353 0.28 15.70 -5.98
N ILE A 354 0.43 14.47 -5.49
CA ILE A 354 1.53 13.55 -5.83
C ILE A 354 1.11 12.44 -6.81
N ASP A 355 -0.17 12.32 -7.13
CA ASP A 355 -0.72 11.29 -8.01
C ASP A 355 -0.02 11.20 -9.38
N PRO A 356 0.35 12.33 -10.04
CA PRO A 356 1.06 12.26 -11.31
C PRO A 356 2.42 11.56 -11.22
N PHE A 357 3.08 11.58 -10.05
CA PHE A 357 4.33 10.83 -9.83
C PHE A 357 4.08 9.37 -9.52
N ILE A 358 3.04 9.08 -8.70
CA ILE A 358 2.60 7.72 -8.38
C ILE A 358 2.25 7.00 -9.68
N ASN A 359 1.40 7.60 -10.51
CA ASN A 359 0.95 7.04 -11.79
C ASN A 359 2.11 6.82 -12.76
N ALA A 360 3.02 7.79 -12.89
CA ALA A 360 4.21 7.66 -13.73
C ALA A 360 5.11 6.50 -13.27
N TYR A 361 5.26 6.32 -11.95
CA TYR A 361 6.05 5.23 -11.40
C TYR A 361 5.41 3.86 -11.64
N LEU A 362 4.10 3.73 -11.40
CA LEU A 362 3.37 2.48 -11.61
C LEU A 362 3.39 2.09 -13.10
N ASN A 363 3.19 3.05 -14.00
CA ASN A 363 3.33 2.83 -15.44
C ASN A 363 4.76 2.40 -15.83
N TRP A 364 5.78 3.04 -15.26
CA TRP A 364 7.17 2.68 -15.53
C TRP A 364 7.49 1.25 -15.10
N ILE A 365 7.03 0.82 -13.93
CA ILE A 365 7.24 -0.58 -13.47
C ILE A 365 6.54 -1.57 -14.40
N SER A 366 5.33 -1.27 -14.84
CA SER A 366 4.54 -2.20 -15.66
C SER A 366 5.01 -2.29 -17.11
N THR A 367 5.43 -1.17 -17.70
CA THR A 367 5.78 -1.08 -19.13
C THR A 367 7.29 -1.01 -19.40
N GLY A 368 8.09 -0.68 -18.39
CA GLY A 368 9.53 -0.38 -18.54
C GLY A 368 9.83 0.95 -19.25
N LYS A 369 8.80 1.74 -19.62
CA LYS A 369 8.93 3.02 -20.31
C LYS A 369 8.91 4.19 -19.33
N LYS A 370 9.72 5.21 -19.58
CA LYS A 370 9.70 6.47 -18.84
C LYS A 370 8.69 7.44 -19.46
N ALA A 371 8.30 8.45 -18.69
CA ALA A 371 7.31 9.44 -19.10
C ALA A 371 7.68 10.23 -20.38
N ASP A 372 8.97 10.29 -20.75
CA ASP A 372 9.45 10.96 -21.95
C ASP A 372 9.43 10.06 -23.22
N GLU A 373 9.02 8.79 -23.07
CA GLU A 373 9.01 7.80 -24.16
C GLU A 373 7.58 7.47 -24.64
N GLU A 374 6.57 8.15 -24.07
CA GLU A 374 5.18 8.13 -24.53
C GLU A 374 4.97 9.25 -25.57
#